data_c8fc5aaf66523a7dea441f400c8a0953
#
_entry.id   c8fc5aaf66523a7dea441f400c8a0953
#
_cell.length_a   1.000
_cell.length_b   1.000
_cell.length_c   1.000
_cell.angle_alpha   90.00
_cell.angle_beta   90.00
_cell.angle_gamma   90.00
#
_symmetry.space_group_name_H-M   'P 1'
#
loop_
_entity.id
_entity.type
_entity.pdbx_description
1 polymer ?
#
loop_
_entity_poly.entity_id
_entity_poly.type
_entity_poly.pdbx_seq_one_letter_code
_entity_poly.pdbx_strand_id
1 'polypeptide(L)'
;MQLALFDSGSHRMQAADNATSTADALTGAISEAGELAVLVPVLGGVLAIDPGLATNFYASATGGALTVDIINHTHTLGRVKSFALDITSVGAGTLTLADGNVFGGGFTQPVSDGLNTFVFSESASGAWQFGKVIGV
;
A
#
# COMPACT_ATOMS: atom_id res chain seq x y z
N MET A 1 -15.69 -4.14 -36.73
CA MET A 1 -16.01 -4.48 -36.62
C MET A 1 -16.71 -4.57 -36.74
N GLN A 2 -17.04 -4.20 -36.51
CA GLN A 2 -17.62 -4.24 -36.29
C GLN A 2 -17.68 -4.12 -35.63
N LEU A 3 -17.68 -3.47 -34.96
CA LEU A 3 -17.93 -3.55 -34.35
C LEU A 3 -18.63 -3.69 -34.26
N ALA A 4 -19.01 -3.60 -34.22
CA ALA A 4 -19.62 -3.99 -34.13
C ALA A 4 -20.18 -4.26 -34.29
N LEU A 5 -20.50 -4.13 -34.27
CA LEU A 5 -21.08 -4.67 -34.50
C LEU A 5 -21.57 -5.09 -34.96
N PHE A 6 -22.12 -5.28 -35.04
CA PHE A 6 -22.70 -5.91 -35.46
C PHE A 6 -23.05 -6.55 -35.68
N ASP A 7 -23.71 -6.89 -35.61
CA ASP A 7 -24.29 -7.56 -35.86
C ASP A 7 -25.00 -7.71 -36.20
N SER A 8 -25.31 -7.91 -36.20
CA SER A 8 -26.14 -7.87 -36.60
C SER A 8 -26.91 -7.72 -36.22
N GLY A 9 -27.31 -7.82 -36.72
CA GLY A 9 -28.18 -7.50 -35.93
C GLY A 9 -27.98 -6.75 -34.80
N SER A 10 -27.76 -6.90 -34.03
CA SER A 10 -27.58 -6.26 -32.81
C SER A 10 -26.21 -5.85 -32.61
N HIS A 11 -25.96 -4.77 -33.09
CA HIS A 11 -24.67 -4.30 -32.96
C HIS A 11 -24.54 -2.95 -32.43
N ARG A 12 -25.41 -2.05 -32.60
CA ARG A 12 -25.21 -0.68 -32.37
C ARG A 12 -25.12 -0.27 -30.94
N MET A 13 -25.60 -1.04 -30.06
CA MET A 13 -25.42 -0.83 -28.64
C MET A 13 -24.07 -1.34 -28.14
N GLN A 14 -23.29 -1.80 -29.03
CA GLN A 14 -22.08 -2.51 -28.70
C GLN A 14 -21.05 -1.72 -27.92
N ALA A 15 -20.93 -0.44 -28.14
CA ALA A 15 -19.92 0.36 -27.44
C ALA A 15 -20.13 0.36 -25.93
N ALA A 16 -21.39 0.54 -25.48
CA ALA A 16 -21.69 0.51 -24.06
C ALA A 16 -21.51 -0.88 -23.46
N ASP A 17 -21.97 -1.90 -24.17
CA ASP A 17 -21.82 -3.28 -23.71
C ASP A 17 -20.36 -3.67 -23.61
N ASN A 18 -19.55 -3.30 -24.58
CA ASN A 18 -18.13 -3.61 -24.56
C ASN A 18 -17.42 -2.90 -23.42
N ALA A 19 -17.76 -1.66 -23.13
CA ALA A 19 -17.15 -0.93 -22.03
C ALA A 19 -17.46 -1.59 -20.69
N THR A 20 -18.68 -2.03 -20.46
CA THR A 20 -19.08 -2.72 -19.25
C THR A 20 -18.36 -4.05 -19.12
N SER A 21 -18.32 -4.84 -20.19
CA SER A 21 -17.62 -6.13 -20.18
C SER A 21 -16.13 -5.99 -19.91
N THR A 22 -15.50 -4.96 -20.46
CA THR A 22 -14.07 -4.72 -20.25
C THR A 22 -13.82 -4.34 -18.80
N ALA A 23 -14.65 -3.50 -18.22
CA ALA A 23 -14.53 -3.12 -16.81
C ALA A 23 -14.70 -4.32 -15.89
N ASP A 24 -15.67 -5.18 -16.16
CA ASP A 24 -15.92 -6.39 -15.38
C ASP A 24 -14.74 -7.37 -15.50
N ALA A 25 -14.21 -7.55 -16.70
CA ALA A 25 -13.06 -8.42 -16.92
C ALA A 25 -11.83 -7.90 -16.18
N LEU A 26 -11.58 -6.61 -16.21
CA LEU A 26 -10.46 -6.01 -15.51
C LEU A 26 -10.60 -6.15 -14.00
N THR A 27 -11.79 -5.94 -13.47
CA THR A 27 -12.06 -6.12 -12.04
C THR A 27 -11.82 -7.57 -11.62
N GLY A 28 -12.27 -8.53 -12.43
CA GLY A 28 -12.04 -9.94 -12.17
C GLY A 28 -10.56 -10.30 -12.21
N ALA A 29 -9.83 -9.79 -13.18
CA ALA A 29 -8.40 -10.03 -13.30
C ALA A 29 -7.63 -9.47 -12.10
N ILE A 30 -7.98 -8.28 -11.63
CA ILE A 30 -7.35 -7.69 -10.45
C ILE A 30 -7.64 -8.54 -9.21
N SER A 31 -8.87 -8.98 -9.03
CA SER A 31 -9.26 -9.82 -7.89
C SER A 31 -8.51 -11.13 -7.87
N GLU A 32 -8.32 -11.76 -9.03
CA GLU A 32 -7.60 -13.02 -9.12
C GLU A 32 -6.10 -12.86 -8.90
N ALA A 33 -5.52 -11.76 -9.38
CA ALA A 33 -4.10 -11.48 -9.24
C ALA A 33 -3.73 -10.99 -7.83
N GLY A 34 -4.72 -10.52 -7.07
CA GLY A 34 -4.50 -9.89 -5.78
C GLY A 34 -4.18 -8.42 -5.91
N GLU A 35 -3.94 -7.79 -4.78
CA GLU A 35 -3.58 -6.38 -4.73
C GLU A 35 -2.12 -6.17 -5.09
N LEU A 36 -1.82 -5.01 -5.64
CA LEU A 36 -0.44 -4.62 -5.92
C LEU A 36 0.34 -4.46 -4.62
N ALA A 37 1.49 -5.14 -4.53
CA ALA A 37 2.44 -4.95 -3.46
C ALA A 37 3.71 -4.34 -4.03
N VAL A 38 4.20 -3.28 -3.43
CA VAL A 38 5.35 -2.52 -3.91
C VAL A 38 6.56 -2.78 -3.03
N LEU A 39 7.68 -3.15 -3.65
CA LEU A 39 8.94 -3.33 -2.94
C LEU A 39 9.49 -1.97 -2.53
N VAL A 40 9.85 -1.83 -1.26
CA VAL A 40 10.49 -0.63 -0.71
C VAL A 40 11.94 -0.98 -0.40
N PRO A 41 12.92 -0.32 -1.02
CA PRO A 41 14.32 -0.55 -0.68
C PRO A 41 14.62 0.08 0.68
N VAL A 42 15.49 -0.57 1.45
CA VAL A 42 16.01 -0.01 2.70
C VAL A 42 17.33 0.68 2.38
N LEU A 43 17.35 2.01 2.49
CA LEU A 43 18.51 2.82 2.16
C LEU A 43 18.95 3.59 3.41
N GLY A 44 20.11 3.20 3.94
CA GLY A 44 20.63 3.82 5.16
C GLY A 44 19.69 3.66 6.37
N GLY A 45 18.98 2.53 6.42
CA GLY A 45 17.99 2.29 7.48
C GLY A 45 16.66 3.01 7.28
N VAL A 46 16.45 3.64 6.13
CA VAL A 46 15.21 4.39 5.85
C VAL A 46 14.39 3.69 4.77
N LEU A 47 13.09 3.55 5.03
CA LEU A 47 12.10 3.08 4.07
C LEU A 47 11.24 4.27 3.67
N ALA A 48 11.42 4.78 2.46
CA ALA A 48 10.61 5.86 1.93
C ALA A 48 9.36 5.27 1.29
N ILE A 49 8.19 5.55 1.83
CA ILE A 49 6.92 4.98 1.38
C ILE A 49 6.02 6.08 0.87
N ASP A 50 5.58 5.92 -0.38
CA ASP A 50 4.58 6.78 -0.98
C ASP A 50 3.22 6.06 -0.92
N PRO A 51 2.32 6.48 -0.03
CA PRO A 51 1.03 5.81 0.14
C PRO A 51 0.09 5.97 -1.06
N GLY A 52 0.46 6.80 -2.02
CA GLY A 52 -0.28 6.93 -3.27
C GLY A 52 -0.01 5.81 -4.27
N LEU A 53 1.05 5.03 -4.07
CA LEU A 53 1.44 3.99 -5.02
C LEU A 53 0.69 2.68 -4.81
N ALA A 54 0.37 2.34 -3.57
CA ALA A 54 -0.27 1.07 -3.24
C ALA A 54 -0.81 1.12 -1.81
N THR A 55 -1.52 0.05 -1.41
CA THR A 55 -1.94 -0.15 -0.04
C THR A 55 -1.13 -1.24 0.66
N ASN A 56 -0.27 -1.92 -0.08
CA ASN A 56 0.60 -2.97 0.46
C ASN A 56 2.02 -2.74 -0.01
N PHE A 57 2.96 -2.79 0.92
CA PHE A 57 4.38 -2.63 0.67
C PHE A 57 5.14 -3.76 1.34
N TYR A 58 6.32 -4.09 0.81
CA TYR A 58 7.16 -5.10 1.43
C TYR A 58 8.63 -4.72 1.31
N ALA A 59 9.41 -5.17 2.29
CA ALA A 59 10.83 -4.86 2.37
C ALA A 59 11.60 -6.02 3.00
N SER A 60 12.89 -6.07 2.71
CA SER A 60 13.82 -6.99 3.37
C SER A 60 14.81 -6.18 4.19
N ALA A 61 15.08 -6.63 5.40
CA ALA A 61 15.99 -5.95 6.32
C ALA A 61 16.94 -6.93 7.00
N THR A 62 18.00 -6.39 7.59
CA THR A 62 18.99 -7.19 8.32
C THR A 62 19.01 -6.82 9.81
N GLY A 63 17.90 -6.33 10.32
CA GLY A 63 17.81 -5.90 11.71
C GLY A 63 18.28 -4.46 11.89
N GLY A 64 18.47 -4.06 13.14
CA GLY A 64 18.90 -2.71 13.47
C GLY A 64 17.74 -1.72 13.48
N ALA A 65 18.09 -0.44 13.52
CA ALA A 65 17.11 0.64 13.57
C ALA A 65 16.64 1.00 12.17
N LEU A 66 15.35 0.86 11.95
CA LEU A 66 14.70 1.21 10.69
C LEU A 66 13.76 2.38 10.92
N THR A 67 13.66 3.25 9.94
CA THR A 67 12.76 4.42 9.99
C THR A 67 11.89 4.43 8.74
N VAL A 68 10.58 4.58 8.93
CA VAL A 68 9.67 4.82 7.82
C VAL A 68 9.53 6.31 7.62
N ASP A 69 9.71 6.75 6.38
CA ASP A 69 9.47 8.12 5.96
C ASP A 69 8.34 8.12 4.93
N ILE A 70 7.23 8.74 5.27
CA ILE A 70 6.07 8.83 4.37
C ILE A 70 6.29 10.03 3.46
N ILE A 71 6.37 9.76 2.17
CA ILE A 71 6.72 10.76 1.16
C ILE A 71 5.57 10.98 0.18
N ASN A 72 5.60 12.12 -0.52
CA ASN A 72 4.66 12.47 -1.59
C ASN A 72 3.19 12.38 -1.14
N HIS A 73 2.93 12.65 0.12
CA HIS A 73 1.58 12.61 0.66
C HIS A 73 1.25 13.93 1.34
N THR A 74 0.13 14.51 0.96
CA THR A 74 -0.44 15.69 1.61
C THR A 74 -1.78 15.29 2.21
N HIS A 75 -1.96 15.59 3.48
CA HIS A 75 -3.22 15.30 4.17
C HIS A 75 -4.34 16.12 3.56
N THR A 76 -5.49 15.47 3.35
CA THR A 76 -6.73 16.13 2.97
C THR A 76 -7.72 16.01 4.11
N LEU A 77 -8.18 17.13 4.62
CA LEU A 77 -9.08 17.16 5.77
C LEU A 77 -10.29 16.25 5.56
N GLY A 78 -10.59 15.43 6.55
CA GLY A 78 -11.69 14.49 6.50
C GLY A 78 -11.43 13.23 5.69
N ARG A 79 -10.21 13.06 5.16
CA ARG A 79 -9.81 11.86 4.45
C ARG A 79 -8.65 11.22 5.14
N VAL A 80 -8.63 9.91 5.15
CA VAL A 80 -7.57 9.13 5.79
C VAL A 80 -7.02 8.11 4.81
N LYS A 81 -5.72 7.85 4.92
CA LYS A 81 -5.06 6.78 4.20
C LYS A 81 -4.57 5.73 5.17
N SER A 82 -4.45 4.52 4.68
CA SER A 82 -3.82 3.44 5.42
C SER A 82 -3.07 2.53 4.45
N PHE A 83 -2.05 1.85 4.97
CA PHE A 83 -1.31 0.86 4.20
C PHE A 83 -0.68 -0.16 5.13
N ALA A 84 -0.35 -1.31 4.59
CA ALA A 84 0.37 -2.35 5.30
C ALA A 84 1.81 -2.42 4.79
N LEU A 85 2.73 -2.73 5.69
CA LEU A 85 4.15 -2.93 5.38
C LEU A 85 4.60 -4.26 5.95
N ASP A 86 5.03 -5.16 5.07
CA ASP A 86 5.63 -6.42 5.45
C ASP A 86 7.15 -6.27 5.44
N ILE A 87 7.79 -6.57 6.56
CA ILE A 87 9.25 -6.58 6.66
C ILE A 87 9.70 -7.99 6.99
N THR A 88 10.46 -8.60 6.07
CA THR A 88 11.16 -9.84 6.36
C THR A 88 12.56 -9.48 6.81
N SER A 89 12.85 -9.72 8.09
CA SER A 89 14.12 -9.32 8.69
C SER A 89 14.97 -10.53 9.01
N VAL A 90 16.27 -10.39 8.77
CA VAL A 90 17.28 -11.30 9.29
C VAL A 90 17.88 -10.59 10.51
N GLY A 91 17.46 -11.02 11.69
CA GLY A 91 17.84 -10.37 12.94
C GLY A 91 16.77 -9.40 13.45
N ALA A 92 16.86 -9.11 14.73
CA ALA A 92 15.93 -8.22 15.41
C ALA A 92 16.35 -6.76 15.26
N GLY A 93 15.36 -5.87 15.37
CA GLY A 93 15.60 -4.43 15.29
C GLY A 93 14.41 -3.65 15.79
N THR A 94 14.29 -2.42 15.31
CA THR A 94 13.19 -1.52 15.64
C THR A 94 12.71 -0.80 14.39
N LEU A 95 11.44 -0.44 14.38
CA LEU A 95 10.85 0.38 13.33
C LEU A 95 10.28 1.63 13.97
N THR A 96 10.70 2.78 13.47
CA THR A 96 10.25 4.09 13.96
C THR A 96 9.64 4.86 12.81
N LEU A 97 8.56 5.57 13.07
CA LEU A 97 7.97 6.48 12.10
C LEU A 97 8.66 7.85 12.24
N ALA A 98 9.02 8.46 11.11
CA ALA A 98 9.73 9.74 11.11
C ALA A 98 8.92 10.84 11.81
N ASP A 99 9.62 11.71 12.53
CA ASP A 99 9.02 12.68 13.44
C ASP A 99 7.90 13.52 12.85
N GLY A 100 8.05 14.01 11.65
CA GLY A 100 7.03 14.85 11.04
C GLY A 100 5.73 14.12 10.69
N ASN A 101 5.72 12.80 10.84
CA ASN A 101 4.58 11.97 10.44
C ASN A 101 3.83 11.36 11.63
N VAL A 102 4.24 11.65 12.84
CA VAL A 102 3.79 10.90 14.01
C VAL A 102 2.80 11.69 14.86
N PHE A 103 1.82 11.00 15.41
CA PHE A 103 0.92 11.56 16.39
C PHE A 103 1.60 11.57 17.76
N GLY A 104 1.89 12.75 18.28
CA GLY A 104 2.41 12.89 19.62
C GLY A 104 3.89 12.58 19.82
N GLY A 105 4.68 12.56 18.77
CA GLY A 105 6.12 12.29 18.83
C GLY A 105 6.50 10.92 18.34
N GLY A 106 7.77 10.60 18.36
CA GLY A 106 8.30 9.36 17.80
C GLY A 106 7.64 8.11 18.40
N PHE A 107 7.34 7.15 17.54
CA PHE A 107 6.71 5.91 17.93
C PHE A 107 7.51 4.74 17.35
N THR A 108 7.90 3.81 18.21
CA THR A 108 8.79 2.71 17.82
C THR A 108 8.15 1.37 18.14
N GLN A 109 8.26 0.44 17.20
CA GLN A 109 7.80 -0.94 17.37
C GLN A 109 8.99 -1.89 17.17
N PRO A 110 9.00 -3.03 17.86
CA PRO A 110 10.05 -4.02 17.65
C PRO A 110 9.89 -4.72 16.31
N VAL A 111 11.02 -5.03 15.68
CA VAL A 111 11.10 -5.88 14.49
C VAL A 111 11.77 -7.17 14.91
N SER A 112 11.08 -8.28 14.74
CA SER A 112 11.64 -9.59 15.07
C SER A 112 12.29 -10.23 13.86
N ASP A 113 13.14 -11.23 14.09
CA ASP A 113 13.66 -12.07 13.03
C ASP A 113 12.50 -12.75 12.32
N GLY A 114 12.50 -12.77 11.00
CA GLY A 114 11.42 -13.32 10.20
C GLY A 114 10.43 -12.26 9.71
N LEU A 115 9.19 -12.69 9.49
CA LEU A 115 8.14 -11.82 8.95
C LEU A 115 7.52 -10.94 10.02
N ASN A 116 7.40 -9.67 9.71
CA ASN A 116 6.70 -8.68 10.53
C ASN A 116 5.74 -7.92 9.62
N THR A 117 4.50 -7.76 10.05
CA THR A 117 3.54 -6.93 9.33
C THR A 117 3.09 -5.78 10.22
N PHE A 118 3.21 -4.58 9.68
CA PHE A 118 2.78 -3.34 10.34
C PHE A 118 1.66 -2.71 9.54
N VAL A 119 0.71 -2.12 10.23
CA VAL A 119 -0.37 -1.35 9.60
C VAL A 119 -0.23 0.11 10.01
N PHE A 120 -0.22 0.98 9.02
CA PHE A 120 -0.11 2.42 9.20
C PHE A 120 -1.45 3.06 8.86
N SER A 121 -1.88 3.99 9.67
CA SER A 121 -3.12 4.72 9.47
C SER A 121 -2.93 6.20 9.71
N GLU A 122 -3.52 7.00 8.84
CA GLU A 122 -3.61 8.45 9.01
C GLU A 122 -4.88 8.78 9.76
N SER A 123 -4.77 9.66 10.76
CA SER A 123 -5.95 10.19 11.43
C SER A 123 -6.64 11.26 10.58
N ALA A 124 -7.88 11.60 10.93
CA ALA A 124 -8.60 12.66 10.23
C ALA A 124 -7.89 14.02 10.28
N SER A 125 -7.02 14.22 11.25
CA SER A 125 -6.22 15.46 11.41
C SER A 125 -4.87 15.41 10.70
N GLY A 126 -4.52 14.27 10.09
CA GLY A 126 -3.30 14.14 9.31
C GLY A 126 -2.13 13.50 10.04
N ALA A 127 -2.29 13.16 11.30
CA ALA A 127 -1.24 12.48 12.04
C ALA A 127 -1.24 10.98 11.72
N TRP A 128 -0.06 10.39 11.64
CA TRP A 128 0.10 8.97 11.38
C TRP A 128 0.37 8.18 12.64
N GLN A 129 -0.12 6.96 12.66
CA GLN A 129 0.17 5.99 13.72
C GLN A 129 0.32 4.62 13.09
N PHE A 130 0.99 3.71 13.77
CA PHE A 130 1.15 2.36 13.27
C PHE A 130 1.23 1.34 14.40
N GLY A 131 0.88 0.12 14.08
CA GLY A 131 0.95 -1.00 14.99
C GLY A 131 1.41 -2.26 14.28
N LYS A 132 1.94 -3.18 15.05
CA LYS A 132 2.41 -4.47 14.55
C LYS A 132 1.28 -5.48 14.66
N VAL A 133 0.97 -6.16 13.56
CA VAL A 133 -0.09 -7.18 13.53
C VAL A 133 0.44 -8.59 13.37
N ILE A 134 1.66 -8.77 12.84
CA ILE A 134 2.33 -10.07 12.73
C ILE A 134 3.78 -9.93 13.16
N GLY A 135 4.27 -10.95 13.85
CA GLY A 135 5.61 -10.99 14.42
C GLY A 135 5.57 -10.89 15.95
N VAL A 136 6.70 -11.02 16.59
CA VAL A 136 6.79 -10.99 18.07
C VAL A 136 7.63 -9.86 18.59
#